data_d58b2b2032c1731499d5542301fae365
#
_entry.id   d58b2b2032c1731499d5542301fae365
#
_cell.length_a   1.000
_cell.length_b   1.000
_cell.length_c   1.000
_cell.angle_alpha   90.00
_cell.angle_beta   90.00
_cell.angle_gamma   90.00
#
_symmetry.space_group_name_H-M   'P 1'
#
loop_
_entity.id
_entity.type
_entity.pdbx_description
1 polymer ?
#
loop_
_entity_poly.entity_id
_entity_poly.type
_entity_poly.pdbx_seq_one_letter_code
_entity_poly.pdbx_strand_id
1 'polypeptide(L)'
;MNNRQIDDNLRICKALVADNFNAHVATKGKHVPVTLEDVYVVTYTYILGNFKAMVATTRKDNLYYEVTYDVVKNRAYLDVYKKCANRVTSDQKINHILERTEAPETNTNNIQEDAA
;
A
#
# COMPACT_ATOMS: atom_id res chain seq x y z
N MET A 1 18.90 -13.52 3.66
CA MET A 1 17.69 -13.80 4.43
C MET A 1 17.18 -15.19 4.07
N ASN A 2 16.81 -15.99 5.04
CA ASN A 2 16.30 -17.31 4.76
C ASN A 2 14.76 -17.32 4.82
N ASN A 3 14.15 -18.43 4.40
CA ASN A 3 12.69 -18.53 4.34
C ASN A 3 12.04 -18.34 5.69
N ARG A 4 12.68 -18.83 6.74
CA ARG A 4 12.12 -18.71 8.08
C ARG A 4 12.00 -17.26 8.49
N GLN A 5 12.97 -16.44 8.16
CA GLN A 5 12.92 -15.02 8.48
C GLN A 5 11.85 -14.31 7.66
N ILE A 6 11.69 -14.70 6.41
CA ILE A 6 10.62 -14.14 5.56
C ILE A 6 9.27 -14.47 6.17
N ASP A 7 9.06 -15.72 6.56
CA ASP A 7 7.78 -16.13 7.13
C ASP A 7 7.48 -15.39 8.42
N ASP A 8 8.48 -15.17 9.25
CA ASP A 8 8.31 -14.40 10.49
C ASP A 8 7.91 -12.97 10.19
N ASN A 9 8.57 -12.34 9.23
CA ASN A 9 8.27 -10.96 8.87
C ASN A 9 6.87 -10.82 8.27
N LEU A 10 6.47 -11.77 7.43
CA LEU A 10 5.13 -11.76 6.86
C LEU A 10 4.07 -11.93 7.95
N ARG A 11 4.36 -12.79 8.92
CA ARG A 11 3.44 -13.01 10.02
C ARG A 11 3.29 -11.77 10.88
N ILE A 12 4.39 -11.07 11.12
CA ILE A 12 4.35 -9.80 11.85
C ILE A 12 3.46 -8.80 11.12
N CYS A 13 3.62 -8.68 9.80
CA CYS A 13 2.81 -7.75 9.03
C CYS A 13 1.33 -8.09 9.15
N LYS A 14 0.98 -9.36 9.03
CA LYS A 14 -0.41 -9.79 9.15
C LYS A 14 -0.97 -9.52 10.54
N ALA A 15 -0.16 -9.78 11.56
CA ALA A 15 -0.61 -9.59 12.94
C ALA A 15 -0.90 -8.12 13.24
N LEU A 16 -0.05 -7.23 12.75
CA LEU A 16 -0.25 -5.80 12.96
C LEU A 16 -1.54 -5.31 12.31
N VAL A 17 -1.81 -5.80 11.11
CA VAL A 17 -3.02 -5.41 10.38
C VAL A 17 -4.26 -5.99 11.06
N ALA A 18 -4.21 -7.27 11.46
CA ALA A 18 -5.34 -7.90 12.13
C ALA A 18 -5.64 -7.17 13.44
N ASP A 19 -4.61 -6.84 14.19
CA ASP A 19 -4.77 -6.13 15.46
C ASP A 19 -5.44 -4.77 15.25
N ASN A 20 -4.96 -4.02 14.25
CA ASN A 20 -5.53 -2.72 13.96
C ASN A 20 -6.97 -2.83 13.49
N PHE A 21 -7.26 -3.78 12.59
CA PHE A 21 -8.62 -3.97 12.11
C PHE A 21 -9.57 -4.28 13.27
N ASN A 22 -9.16 -5.19 14.14
CA ASN A 22 -10.02 -5.61 15.25
C ASN A 22 -10.23 -4.49 16.25
N ALA A 23 -9.21 -3.67 16.47
CA ALA A 23 -9.31 -2.58 17.44
C ALA A 23 -10.09 -1.38 16.92
N HIS A 24 -10.01 -1.10 15.63
CA HIS A 24 -10.51 0.17 15.10
C HIS A 24 -11.66 0.03 14.11
N VAL A 25 -11.74 -1.09 13.41
CA VAL A 25 -12.77 -1.29 12.39
C VAL A 25 -13.88 -2.20 12.88
N ALA A 26 -13.52 -3.37 13.40
CA ALA A 26 -14.51 -4.34 13.85
C ALA A 26 -15.33 -3.82 15.02
N THR A 27 -14.71 -3.04 15.90
CA THR A 27 -15.42 -2.49 17.07
C THR A 27 -16.51 -1.50 16.71
N LYS A 28 -16.55 -1.05 15.45
CA LYS A 28 -17.64 -0.16 15.01
C LYS A 28 -18.88 -0.94 14.60
N GLY A 29 -18.87 -2.25 14.80
CA GLY A 29 -20.05 -3.06 14.66
C GLY A 29 -20.43 -3.45 13.25
N LYS A 30 -19.58 -3.16 12.27
CA LYS A 30 -19.91 -3.44 10.87
C LYS A 30 -19.19 -4.65 10.32
N HIS A 31 -18.16 -5.11 10.98
CA HIS A 31 -17.34 -6.21 10.48
C HIS A 31 -17.04 -7.19 11.61
N VAL A 32 -16.98 -8.46 11.24
CA VAL A 32 -16.55 -9.50 12.17
C VAL A 32 -15.05 -9.40 12.32
N PRO A 33 -14.52 -9.62 13.53
CA PRO A 33 -13.07 -9.60 13.72
C PRO A 33 -12.37 -10.57 12.78
N VAL A 34 -11.11 -10.27 12.45
CA VAL A 34 -10.30 -11.09 11.57
C VAL A 34 -9.23 -11.83 12.34
N THR A 35 -8.81 -12.96 11.77
CA THR A 35 -7.65 -13.71 12.22
C THR A 35 -6.55 -13.54 11.17
N LEU A 36 -5.38 -14.12 11.43
CA LEU A 36 -4.28 -14.04 10.46
C LEU A 36 -4.66 -14.65 9.11
N GLU A 37 -5.57 -15.64 9.12
CA GLU A 37 -6.00 -16.26 7.88
C GLU A 37 -6.83 -15.35 6.99
N ASP A 38 -7.41 -14.33 7.58
CA ASP A 38 -8.22 -13.36 6.84
C ASP A 38 -7.38 -12.21 6.28
N VAL A 39 -6.08 -12.23 6.53
CA VAL A 39 -5.18 -11.15 6.15
C VAL A 39 -4.14 -11.71 5.17
N TYR A 40 -3.87 -10.99 4.11
CA TYR A 40 -2.89 -11.44 3.13
C TYR A 40 -1.96 -10.32 2.73
N VAL A 41 -0.72 -10.70 2.40
CA VAL A 41 0.31 -9.75 1.98
C VAL A 41 0.29 -9.67 0.46
N VAL A 42 0.17 -8.45 -0.05
CA VAL A 42 0.11 -8.19 -1.48
C VAL A 42 1.52 -8.04 -2.05
N THR A 43 2.36 -7.26 -1.37
CA THR A 43 3.75 -7.07 -1.77
C THR A 43 4.62 -7.08 -0.53
N TYR A 44 5.89 -7.44 -0.73
CA TYR A 44 6.85 -7.48 0.37
C TYR A 44 8.23 -7.16 -0.18
N THR A 45 8.94 -6.27 0.51
CA THR A 45 10.30 -5.88 0.15
C THR A 45 11.16 -5.90 1.39
N TYR A 46 12.36 -6.43 1.27
CA TYR A 46 13.29 -6.53 2.38
C TYR A 46 14.65 -5.98 1.97
N ILE A 47 15.24 -5.16 2.84
CA ILE A 47 16.61 -4.70 2.62
C ILE A 47 17.28 -4.37 3.95
N LEU A 48 18.39 -5.05 4.21
CA LEU A 48 19.25 -4.77 5.38
C LEU A 48 18.47 -4.74 6.69
N GLY A 49 17.59 -5.71 6.89
CA GLY A 49 16.81 -5.81 8.11
C GLY A 49 15.53 -5.01 8.12
N ASN A 50 15.38 -4.06 7.21
CA ASN A 50 14.14 -3.31 7.06
C ASN A 50 13.20 -4.03 6.12
N PHE A 51 11.91 -3.94 6.36
CA PHE A 51 10.97 -4.49 5.39
C PHE A 51 9.73 -3.62 5.30
N LYS A 52 9.08 -3.75 4.17
CA LYS A 52 7.85 -3.02 3.89
C LYS A 52 6.89 -3.95 3.17
N ALA A 53 5.63 -3.90 3.53
CA ALA A 53 4.64 -4.77 2.94
C ALA A 53 3.33 -4.03 2.73
N MET A 54 2.68 -4.31 1.61
CA MET A 54 1.29 -3.90 1.39
C MET A 54 0.43 -5.08 1.79
N VAL A 55 -0.58 -4.83 2.61
CA VAL A 55 -1.37 -5.86 3.25
C VAL A 55 -2.85 -5.53 3.13
N ALA A 56 -3.67 -6.53 2.96
CA ALA A 56 -5.11 -6.36 2.87
C ALA A 56 -5.82 -7.45 3.64
N THR A 57 -7.12 -7.26 3.90
CA THR A 57 -7.94 -8.29 4.52
C THR A 57 -8.99 -8.76 3.53
N THR A 58 -9.65 -9.87 3.88
CA THR A 58 -10.73 -10.39 3.06
C THR A 58 -12.03 -9.59 3.23
N ARG A 59 -12.03 -8.60 4.11
CA ARG A 59 -13.22 -7.77 4.34
C ARG A 59 -13.36 -6.72 3.24
N LYS A 60 -14.60 -6.43 2.87
CA LYS A 60 -14.88 -5.45 1.81
C LYS A 60 -15.12 -4.09 2.44
N ASP A 61 -14.05 -3.50 2.95
CA ASP A 61 -14.12 -2.24 3.66
C ASP A 61 -13.38 -1.10 2.95
N ASN A 62 -12.81 -1.38 1.76
CA ASN A 62 -12.06 -0.41 0.98
C ASN A 62 -10.80 0.08 1.69
N LEU A 63 -10.31 -0.68 2.65
CA LEU A 63 -9.08 -0.35 3.36
C LEU A 63 -7.93 -1.24 2.88
N TYR A 64 -6.75 -0.68 2.89
CA TYR A 64 -5.53 -1.46 2.73
C TYR A 64 -4.47 -0.81 3.60
N TYR A 65 -3.40 -1.57 3.83
CA TYR A 65 -2.44 -1.22 4.86
C TYR A 65 -1.02 -1.31 4.33
N GLU A 66 -0.16 -0.47 4.86
CA GLU A 66 1.26 -0.55 4.58
C GLU A 66 1.99 -0.67 5.89
N VAL A 67 2.78 -1.73 6.03
CA VAL A 67 3.61 -1.96 7.20
C VAL A 67 5.04 -1.64 6.82
N THR A 68 5.70 -0.82 7.62
CA THR A 68 7.12 -0.49 7.42
C THR A 68 7.86 -0.79 8.71
N TYR A 69 8.86 -1.67 8.63
CA TYR A 69 9.68 -1.99 9.79
C TYR A 69 11.05 -1.33 9.66
N ASP A 70 11.43 -0.58 10.70
CA ASP A 70 12.71 0.12 10.78
C ASP A 70 13.58 -0.63 11.79
N VAL A 71 14.58 -1.36 11.30
CA VAL A 71 15.41 -2.20 12.15
C VAL A 71 16.29 -1.36 13.07
N VAL A 72 16.71 -0.18 12.62
CA VAL A 72 17.58 0.68 13.43
C VAL A 72 16.81 1.20 14.65
N LYS A 73 15.57 1.59 14.46
CA LYS A 73 14.74 2.13 15.52
C LYS A 73 13.94 1.06 16.25
N ASN A 74 13.99 -0.18 15.78
CA ASN A 74 13.25 -1.30 16.37
C ASN A 74 11.77 -0.99 16.49
N ARG A 75 11.18 -0.50 15.41
CA ARG A 75 9.75 -0.18 15.42
C ARG A 75 9.12 -0.41 14.06
N ALA A 76 7.83 -0.67 14.11
CA ALA A 76 7.03 -0.80 12.90
C ALA A 76 6.05 0.35 12.82
N TYR A 77 5.80 0.78 11.59
CA TYR A 77 4.80 1.80 11.29
C TYR A 77 3.68 1.13 10.52
N LEU A 78 2.46 1.43 10.87
CA LEU A 78 1.29 0.92 10.15
C LEU A 78 0.52 2.11 9.60
N ASP A 79 0.47 2.19 8.27
CA ASP A 79 -0.30 3.22 7.60
C ASP A 79 -1.58 2.60 7.06
N VAL A 80 -2.69 3.26 7.30
CA VAL A 80 -4.00 2.79 6.88
C VAL A 80 -4.49 3.68 5.76
N TYR A 81 -4.85 3.08 4.62
CA TYR A 81 -5.31 3.80 3.44
C TYR A 81 -6.73 3.40 3.12
N LYS A 82 -7.52 4.35 2.71
CA LYS A 82 -8.87 4.09 2.26
C LYS A 82 -8.95 4.36 0.77
N LYS A 83 -9.47 3.38 0.03
CA LYS A 83 -9.68 3.54 -1.40
C LYS A 83 -10.84 4.49 -1.62
N CYS A 84 -10.60 5.59 -2.32
CA CYS A 84 -11.65 6.59 -2.56
C CYS A 84 -12.21 6.53 -3.96
N ALA A 85 -11.50 5.91 -4.91
CA ALA A 85 -11.99 5.84 -6.28
C ALA A 85 -11.29 4.74 -7.05
N ASN A 86 -11.94 4.28 -8.09
CA ASN A 86 -11.35 3.36 -9.05
C ASN A 86 -11.73 3.86 -10.44
N ARG A 87 -10.72 4.18 -11.25
CA ARG A 87 -10.96 4.72 -12.59
C ARG A 87 -10.26 3.81 -13.59
N VAL A 88 -11.01 3.44 -14.62
CA VAL A 88 -10.52 2.54 -15.65
C VAL A 88 -10.05 3.33 -16.84
N THR A 89 -8.87 3.00 -17.36
CA THR A 89 -8.29 3.69 -18.51
C THR A 89 -7.80 2.64 -19.50
N SER A 90 -8.29 2.70 -20.73
CA SER A 90 -7.87 1.77 -21.77
C SER A 90 -6.47 2.12 -22.26
N ASP A 91 -5.82 1.17 -22.94
CA ASP A 91 -4.51 1.42 -23.53
C ASP A 91 -4.55 2.57 -24.53
N GLN A 92 -5.61 2.64 -25.31
CA GLN A 92 -5.75 3.72 -26.28
C GLN A 92 -5.78 5.07 -25.59
N LYS A 93 -6.50 5.16 -24.48
CA LYS A 93 -6.56 6.40 -23.73
C LYS A 93 -5.25 6.71 -23.04
N ILE A 94 -4.53 5.69 -22.59
CA ILE A 94 -3.22 5.88 -22.00
C ILE A 94 -2.30 6.57 -22.99
N ASN A 95 -2.26 6.07 -24.24
CA ASN A 95 -1.44 6.69 -25.28
C ASN A 95 -1.82 8.15 -25.50
N HIS A 96 -3.11 8.42 -25.50
CA HIS A 96 -3.60 9.77 -25.68
C HIS A 96 -3.16 10.69 -24.54
N ILE A 97 -3.21 10.16 -23.32
CA ILE A 97 -2.77 10.90 -22.14
C ILE A 97 -1.28 11.21 -22.23
N LEU A 98 -0.49 10.23 -22.64
CA LEU A 98 0.96 10.41 -22.78
C LEU A 98 1.27 11.51 -23.79
N GLU A 99 0.59 11.51 -24.93
CA GLU A 99 0.78 12.56 -25.92
C GLU A 99 0.49 13.94 -25.34
N ARG A 100 -0.60 14.02 -24.59
CA ARG A 100 -1.05 15.29 -24.05
C ARG A 100 -0.15 15.79 -22.94
N THR A 101 0.33 14.87 -22.09
CA THR A 101 1.11 15.27 -20.92
C THR A 101 2.58 15.47 -21.23
N GLU A 102 3.08 14.86 -22.32
CA GLU A 102 4.48 15.01 -22.69
C GLU A 102 4.72 16.10 -23.72
N ALA A 103 3.66 16.54 -24.40
CA ALA A 103 3.79 17.53 -25.44
C ALA A 103 4.41 18.86 -24.97
N PRO A 104 4.09 19.36 -23.78
CA PRO A 104 4.65 20.63 -23.35
C PRO A 104 6.17 20.66 -23.31
N GLU A 105 6.81 19.52 -23.21
CA GLU A 105 8.27 19.46 -23.17
C GLU A 105 8.89 19.95 -24.47
N THR A 106 8.20 19.76 -25.54
CA THR A 106 8.72 20.17 -26.83
C THR A 106 8.54 21.65 -27.04
N ASN A 107 7.71 22.21 -26.28
CA ASN A 107 7.56 23.65 -26.29
C ASN A 107 8.58 24.30 -25.44
N THR A 108 8.80 24.18 -24.96
CA THR A 108 9.24 24.93 -24.30
C THR A 108 9.66 25.67 -24.06
N ASN A 109 9.81 25.81 -23.95
CA ASN A 109 9.90 26.38 -23.51
C ASN A 109 9.38 27.14 -23.07
N ASN A 110 8.98 27.37 -23.02
CA ASN A 110 8.42 27.97 -22.56
C ASN A 110 7.86 28.00 -21.65
N ILE A 111 7.62 27.70 -21.33
CA ILE A 111 6.96 27.67 -20.42
C ILE A 111 7.40 27.55 -19.40
N GLN A 112 7.90 27.43 -19.35
CA GLN A 112 8.05 27.25 -18.48
C GLN A 112 8.06 27.69 -17.66
N GLU A 113 8.01 28.12 -17.70
CA GLU A 113 7.79 28.53 -17.03
C GLU A 113 7.12 28.59 -16.36
N ASP A 114 6.80 28.63 -16.44
CA ASP A 114 5.99 28.55 -15.65
C ASP A 114 5.94 27.79 -14.98
N ALA A 115 6.30 27.43 -15.33
CA ALA A 115 6.02 26.46 -14.62
C ALA A 115 6.38 26.46 -13.30
N ALA A 116 6.52 26.70 -13.02
CA ALA A 116 6.81 26.66 -11.80
C ALA A 116 6.24 26.75 -10.81
#